data_6af851fa6853dabde69208f5169f986e
#
_entry.id   6af851fa6853dabde69208f5169f986e
#
_cell.length_a   1.000
_cell.length_b   1.000
_cell.length_c   1.000
_cell.angle_alpha   90.00
_cell.angle_beta   90.00
_cell.angle_gamma   90.00
#
_symmetry.space_group_name_H-M   'P 1'
#
loop_
_entity.id
_entity.type
_entity.pdbx_description
1 polymer ?
#
loop_
_entity_poly.entity_id
_entity_poly.type
_entity_poly.pdbx_seq_one_letter_code
_entity_poly.pdbx_strand_id
1 'polypeptide(L)'
;HLPATKLHESLTVLPDGRIFCTTHSTDRAPQHPEWMPFAHYTHVWEGWPGSTMICYDPRTDAVENWGVPVPRETINGATYDARHNAIYMIGFMRGHVYRFSIDTRRVLDLGKVAEVFCYRLHVGPDGHIYGCTKSGYLWRVNVDTQKIEDLNWRVPAYPGNYTNNTWYRYMSYANNVDDRTFIFTPVFADEI
;
A
#
# COMPACT_ATOMS: atom_id res chain seq x y z
N HIS A 1 11.39 -19.60 7.88
CA HIS A 1 12.18 -18.39 7.65
C HIS A 1 11.59 -17.66 6.46
N LEU A 2 11.07 -16.45 6.68
CA LEU A 2 10.55 -15.62 5.60
C LEU A 2 11.71 -14.84 4.99
N PRO A 3 11.83 -14.76 3.66
CA PRO A 3 12.86 -13.94 3.00
C PRO A 3 12.46 -12.47 3.10
N ALA A 4 12.61 -11.89 4.28
CA ALA A 4 12.16 -10.53 4.57
C ALA A 4 13.06 -9.88 5.61
N THR A 5 13.29 -8.59 5.48
CA THR A 5 14.06 -7.80 6.44
C THR A 5 13.18 -6.86 7.25
N LYS A 6 11.97 -6.57 6.78
CA LYS A 6 11.02 -5.72 7.50
C LYS A 6 9.57 -5.93 7.06
N LEU A 7 8.66 -5.37 7.83
CA LEU A 7 7.29 -5.04 7.46
C LEU A 7 7.24 -3.54 7.14
N HIS A 8 6.37 -3.15 6.22
CA HIS A 8 6.18 -1.74 5.89
C HIS A 8 4.74 -1.30 6.22
N GLU A 9 4.17 -0.40 5.47
CA GLU A 9 2.87 0.25 5.69
C GLU A 9 1.64 -0.68 5.52
N SER A 10 1.83 -2.00 5.59
CA SER A 10 0.80 -2.99 5.29
C SER A 10 0.12 -3.61 6.53
N LEU A 11 0.49 -3.16 7.73
CA LEU A 11 -0.13 -3.66 8.95
C LEU A 11 -1.60 -3.28 9.04
N THR A 12 -2.45 -4.29 9.17
CA THR A 12 -3.90 -4.11 9.23
C THR A 12 -4.51 -5.10 10.24
N VAL A 13 -5.34 -4.60 11.14
CA VAL A 13 -6.07 -5.44 12.09
C VAL A 13 -7.37 -5.90 11.44
N LEU A 14 -7.60 -7.22 11.46
CA LEU A 14 -8.83 -7.83 10.99
C LEU A 14 -9.92 -7.80 12.08
N PRO A 15 -11.20 -7.94 11.72
CA PRO A 15 -12.30 -7.89 12.70
C PRO A 15 -12.22 -8.93 13.82
N ASP A 16 -11.58 -10.06 13.55
CA ASP A 16 -11.38 -11.14 14.54
C ASP A 16 -10.15 -10.91 15.46
N GLY A 17 -9.48 -9.78 15.31
CA GLY A 17 -8.30 -9.40 16.08
C GLY A 17 -6.98 -9.92 15.55
N ARG A 18 -6.99 -10.70 14.46
CA ARG A 18 -5.76 -11.09 13.78
C ARG A 18 -5.12 -9.89 13.10
N ILE A 19 -3.82 -9.95 12.91
CA ILE A 19 -3.03 -8.89 12.28
C ILE A 19 -2.48 -9.40 10.96
N PHE A 20 -2.92 -8.76 9.89
CA PHE A 20 -2.40 -8.97 8.54
C PHE A 20 -1.22 -8.05 8.28
N CYS A 21 -0.23 -8.55 7.56
CA CYS A 21 0.85 -7.74 6.98
C CYS A 21 1.49 -8.41 5.76
N THR A 22 2.28 -7.63 5.04
CA THR A 22 3.13 -8.13 3.96
C THR A 22 4.60 -7.91 4.28
N THR A 23 5.42 -8.85 3.87
CA THR A 23 6.87 -8.76 4.05
C THR A 23 7.49 -7.83 3.00
N HIS A 24 8.61 -7.26 3.37
CA HIS A 24 9.40 -6.38 2.51
C HIS A 24 10.89 -6.67 2.71
N SER A 25 11.69 -6.56 1.67
CA SER A 25 13.14 -6.70 1.80
C SER A 25 13.84 -5.38 1.47
N THR A 26 14.86 -5.10 2.25
CA THR A 26 15.83 -4.03 1.98
C THR A 26 17.19 -4.59 1.61
N ASP A 27 17.28 -5.91 1.47
CA ASP A 27 18.52 -6.55 1.04
C ASP A 27 18.86 -6.08 -0.36
N ARG A 28 20.16 -5.85 -0.56
CA ARG A 28 20.66 -5.42 -1.86
C ARG A 28 20.56 -6.57 -2.87
N ALA A 29 20.12 -6.26 -4.07
CA ALA A 29 20.26 -7.16 -5.19
C ALA A 29 21.75 -7.40 -5.48
N PRO A 30 22.22 -8.65 -5.57
CA PRO A 30 23.65 -8.96 -5.60
C PRO A 30 24.44 -8.29 -6.73
N GLN A 31 23.79 -7.98 -7.82
CA GLN A 31 24.43 -7.42 -9.02
C GLN A 31 24.22 -5.90 -9.18
N HIS A 32 23.55 -5.26 -8.22
CA HIS A 32 23.28 -3.82 -8.32
C HIS A 32 24.31 -2.99 -7.56
N PRO A 33 24.64 -1.79 -8.09
CA PRO A 33 25.51 -0.84 -7.40
C PRO A 33 24.93 -0.38 -6.07
N GLU A 34 25.79 -0.03 -5.14
CA GLU A 34 25.39 0.42 -3.79
C GLU A 34 24.49 1.67 -3.79
N TRP A 35 24.63 2.52 -4.78
CA TRP A 35 23.81 3.73 -4.92
C TRP A 35 22.37 3.47 -5.39
N MET A 36 22.02 2.23 -5.77
CA MET A 36 20.66 1.84 -6.13
C MET A 36 20.01 0.99 -5.00
N PRO A 37 19.67 1.57 -3.87
CA PRO A 37 19.28 0.82 -2.68
C PRO A 37 17.95 0.06 -2.83
N PHE A 38 17.10 0.42 -3.80
CA PHE A 38 15.81 -0.22 -4.02
C PHE A 38 15.71 -1.03 -5.32
N ALA A 39 16.84 -1.28 -5.96
CA ALA A 39 16.86 -1.97 -7.25
C ALA A 39 16.25 -3.38 -7.20
N HIS A 40 16.41 -4.08 -6.09
CA HIS A 40 15.87 -5.43 -5.88
C HIS A 40 14.33 -5.50 -5.93
N TYR A 41 13.63 -4.40 -5.71
CA TYR A 41 12.16 -4.39 -5.75
C TYR A 41 11.58 -4.48 -7.15
N THR A 42 12.35 -4.11 -8.15
CA THR A 42 11.90 -3.99 -9.54
C THR A 42 12.49 -5.02 -10.47
N HIS A 43 13.59 -5.65 -10.06
CA HIS A 43 14.33 -6.54 -10.93
C HIS A 43 13.93 -8.00 -10.71
N VAL A 44 12.99 -8.43 -11.51
CA VAL A 44 12.43 -9.79 -11.48
C VAL A 44 13.47 -10.88 -11.72
N TRP A 45 14.54 -10.57 -12.42
CA TRP A 45 15.66 -11.49 -12.67
C TRP A 45 16.64 -11.61 -11.50
N GLU A 46 16.54 -10.73 -10.53
CA GLU A 46 17.35 -10.77 -9.30
C GLU A 46 16.83 -11.78 -8.26
N GLY A 47 15.76 -12.48 -8.59
CA GLY A 47 15.25 -13.55 -7.74
C GLY A 47 14.27 -13.11 -6.65
N TRP A 48 13.81 -11.86 -6.64
CA TRP A 48 12.79 -11.41 -5.70
C TRP A 48 11.45 -12.10 -5.98
N PRO A 49 10.93 -12.94 -5.05
CA PRO A 49 9.70 -13.68 -5.29
C PRO A 49 8.43 -12.81 -5.24
N GLY A 50 8.51 -11.67 -4.59
CA GLY A 50 7.39 -10.81 -4.21
C GLY A 50 7.16 -10.81 -2.69
N SER A 51 6.32 -9.90 -2.22
CA SER A 51 5.94 -9.81 -0.82
C SER A 51 5.15 -11.03 -0.38
N THR A 52 5.56 -11.65 0.72
CA THR A 52 4.80 -12.71 1.38
C THR A 52 3.72 -12.09 2.26
N MET A 53 2.51 -12.57 2.14
CA MET A 53 1.41 -12.25 3.05
C MET A 53 1.48 -13.12 4.29
N ILE A 54 1.37 -12.53 5.44
CA ILE A 54 1.29 -13.22 6.72
C ILE A 54 0.10 -12.71 7.53
N CYS A 55 -0.48 -13.62 8.32
CA CYS A 55 -1.54 -13.31 9.26
C CYS A 55 -1.13 -13.84 10.63
N TYR A 56 -1.03 -12.96 11.61
CA TYR A 56 -0.66 -13.29 12.99
C TYR A 56 -1.88 -13.28 13.89
N ASP A 57 -2.06 -14.32 14.67
CA ASP A 57 -3.08 -14.38 15.72
C ASP A 57 -2.42 -14.14 17.09
N PRO A 58 -2.63 -12.96 17.71
CA PRO A 58 -2.03 -12.64 19.00
C PRO A 58 -2.59 -13.46 20.18
N ARG A 59 -3.72 -14.13 20.00
CA ARG A 59 -4.31 -14.97 21.06
C ARG A 59 -3.62 -16.33 21.17
N THR A 60 -3.09 -16.83 20.07
CA THR A 60 -2.48 -18.16 19.99
C THR A 60 -0.99 -18.10 19.68
N ASP A 61 -0.45 -16.91 19.45
CA ASP A 61 0.92 -16.67 18.97
C ASP A 61 1.23 -17.40 17.65
N ALA A 62 0.20 -17.66 16.84
CA ALA A 62 0.32 -18.37 15.59
C ALA A 62 0.52 -17.42 14.40
N VAL A 63 1.41 -17.82 13.49
CA VAL A 63 1.64 -17.12 12.22
C VAL A 63 1.21 -18.01 11.07
N GLU A 64 0.26 -17.55 10.29
CA GLU A 64 -0.12 -18.17 9.02
C GLU A 64 0.60 -17.50 7.86
N ASN A 65 1.21 -18.30 7.01
CA ASN A 65 1.78 -17.84 5.74
C ASN A 65 0.71 -18.00 4.64
N TRP A 66 0.25 -16.88 4.10
CA TRP A 66 -0.74 -16.85 3.01
C TRP A 66 -0.12 -16.86 1.62
N GLY A 67 1.20 -17.01 1.53
CA GLY A 67 1.95 -17.08 0.27
C GLY A 67 2.26 -15.72 -0.33
N VAL A 68 2.68 -15.73 -1.60
CA VAL A 68 3.00 -14.53 -2.38
C VAL A 68 1.82 -14.22 -3.28
N PRO A 69 1.01 -13.21 -2.96
CA PRO A 69 -0.23 -12.92 -3.69
C PRO A 69 0.03 -12.40 -5.09
N VAL A 70 1.05 -11.57 -5.24
CA VAL A 70 1.45 -10.98 -6.51
C VAL A 70 2.90 -11.32 -6.77
N PRO A 71 3.20 -12.25 -7.69
CA PRO A 71 4.58 -12.62 -7.99
C PRO A 71 5.41 -11.42 -8.44
N ARG A 72 6.62 -11.34 -7.89
CA ARG A 72 7.61 -10.31 -8.24
C ARG A 72 7.15 -8.86 -8.00
N GLU A 73 6.16 -8.68 -7.11
CA GLU A 73 5.68 -7.35 -6.69
C GLU A 73 5.97 -7.14 -5.21
N THR A 74 6.43 -5.96 -4.88
CA THR A 74 6.57 -5.54 -3.50
C THR A 74 5.30 -4.80 -3.07
N ILE A 75 4.61 -5.32 -2.09
CA ILE A 75 3.44 -4.67 -1.50
C ILE A 75 3.89 -3.76 -0.38
N ASN A 76 3.63 -2.49 -0.51
CA ASN A 76 4.10 -1.49 0.44
C ASN A 76 3.03 -1.03 1.43
N GLY A 77 1.79 -0.91 0.99
CA GLY A 77 0.66 -0.54 1.83
C GLY A 77 -0.52 -1.47 1.65
N ALA A 78 -1.31 -1.64 2.71
CA ALA A 78 -2.54 -2.42 2.67
C ALA A 78 -3.59 -1.84 3.61
N THR A 79 -4.85 -2.11 3.31
CA THR A 79 -5.98 -1.80 4.17
C THR A 79 -7.09 -2.83 4.00
N TYR A 80 -7.96 -2.98 5.01
CA TYR A 80 -9.03 -3.97 5.02
C TYR A 80 -10.38 -3.34 4.71
N ASP A 81 -11.08 -3.92 3.74
CA ASP A 81 -12.47 -3.64 3.43
C ASP A 81 -13.37 -4.63 4.17
N ALA A 82 -14.09 -4.13 5.16
CA ALA A 82 -14.98 -4.95 5.99
C ALA A 82 -16.26 -5.38 5.24
N ARG A 83 -16.70 -4.63 4.23
CA ARG A 83 -17.93 -4.94 3.46
C ARG A 83 -17.79 -6.19 2.63
N HIS A 84 -16.60 -6.41 2.07
CA HIS A 84 -16.35 -7.50 1.11
C HIS A 84 -15.32 -8.52 1.61
N ASN A 85 -14.95 -8.47 2.90
CA ASN A 85 -13.92 -9.32 3.49
C ASN A 85 -12.66 -9.40 2.62
N ALA A 86 -12.14 -8.24 2.25
CA ALA A 86 -11.05 -8.14 1.29
C ALA A 86 -9.94 -7.20 1.80
N ILE A 87 -8.72 -7.47 1.36
CA ILE A 87 -7.57 -6.61 1.60
C ILE A 87 -7.20 -5.93 0.29
N TYR A 88 -7.17 -4.60 0.32
CA TYR A 88 -6.63 -3.80 -0.78
C TYR A 88 -5.17 -3.52 -0.51
N MET A 89 -4.35 -3.68 -1.54
CA MET A 89 -2.91 -3.57 -1.47
C MET A 89 -2.39 -2.65 -2.58
N ILE A 90 -1.32 -1.93 -2.32
CA ILE A 90 -0.62 -1.12 -3.32
C ILE A 90 0.75 -1.69 -3.60
N GLY A 91 1.03 -1.95 -4.88
CA GLY A 91 2.35 -2.35 -5.37
C GLY A 91 3.31 -1.18 -5.38
N PHE A 92 4.49 -1.41 -4.80
CA PHE A 92 5.59 -0.47 -4.86
C PHE A 92 6.22 -0.51 -6.25
N MET A 93 6.65 0.58 -6.79
CA MET A 93 7.28 0.73 -8.10
C MET A 93 6.37 0.52 -9.32
N ARG A 94 5.43 -0.41 -9.32
CA ARG A 94 4.47 -0.55 -10.42
C ARG A 94 3.25 0.35 -10.26
N GLY A 95 2.92 0.71 -9.01
CA GLY A 95 1.80 1.58 -8.71
C GLY A 95 0.44 0.97 -9.03
N HIS A 96 0.33 -0.37 -9.01
CA HIS A 96 -0.94 -1.07 -9.19
C HIS A 96 -1.64 -1.28 -7.86
N VAL A 97 -2.97 -1.20 -7.87
CA VAL A 97 -3.83 -1.60 -6.75
C VAL A 97 -4.31 -3.01 -6.98
N TYR A 98 -4.19 -3.83 -5.96
CA TYR A 98 -4.63 -5.20 -5.93
C TYR A 98 -5.71 -5.39 -4.87
N ARG A 99 -6.72 -6.20 -5.17
CA ARG A 99 -7.72 -6.67 -4.21
C ARG A 99 -7.51 -8.14 -3.94
N PHE A 100 -7.29 -8.49 -2.68
CA PHE A 100 -7.19 -9.88 -2.22
C PHE A 100 -8.46 -10.26 -1.46
N SER A 101 -9.19 -11.26 -1.94
CA SER A 101 -10.33 -11.84 -1.22
C SER A 101 -9.82 -12.80 -0.16
N ILE A 102 -10.15 -12.57 1.11
CA ILE A 102 -9.75 -13.46 2.21
C ILE A 102 -10.39 -14.84 2.07
N ASP A 103 -11.66 -14.89 1.65
CA ASP A 103 -12.43 -16.13 1.57
C ASP A 103 -11.93 -17.06 0.46
N THR A 104 -11.60 -16.49 -0.69
CA THR A 104 -11.21 -17.27 -1.88
C THR A 104 -9.71 -17.34 -2.10
N ARG A 105 -8.93 -16.55 -1.36
CA ARG A 105 -7.48 -16.39 -1.54
C ARG A 105 -7.07 -15.93 -2.95
N ARG A 106 -7.98 -15.28 -3.66
CA ARG A 106 -7.73 -14.78 -5.02
C ARG A 106 -7.35 -13.32 -5.01
N VAL A 107 -6.43 -13.00 -5.90
CA VAL A 107 -6.00 -11.61 -6.18
C VAL A 107 -6.63 -11.15 -7.48
N LEU A 108 -7.11 -9.92 -7.48
CA LEU A 108 -7.51 -9.18 -8.67
C LEU A 108 -6.63 -7.95 -8.80
N ASP A 109 -6.02 -7.75 -9.94
CA ASP A 109 -5.33 -6.51 -10.30
C ASP A 109 -6.37 -5.52 -10.81
N LEU A 110 -6.53 -4.40 -10.12
CA LEU A 110 -7.48 -3.35 -10.46
C LEU A 110 -6.89 -2.31 -11.42
N GLY A 111 -5.58 -2.34 -11.61
CA GLY A 111 -4.87 -1.45 -12.51
C GLY A 111 -3.94 -0.46 -11.83
N LYS A 112 -3.33 0.37 -12.65
CA LYS A 112 -2.30 1.33 -12.25
C LYS A 112 -2.92 2.65 -11.79
N VAL A 113 -2.45 3.15 -10.65
CA VAL A 113 -2.88 4.42 -10.04
C VAL A 113 -1.74 5.42 -9.90
N ALA A 114 -0.49 4.94 -9.97
CA ALA A 114 0.67 5.80 -9.76
C ALA A 114 1.84 5.31 -10.61
N GLU A 115 2.81 6.19 -10.85
CA GLU A 115 4.05 5.81 -11.55
C GLU A 115 5.03 5.13 -10.61
N VAL A 116 5.24 5.72 -9.44
CA VAL A 116 6.12 5.24 -8.37
C VAL A 116 5.55 5.74 -7.05
N PHE A 117 5.67 4.97 -5.99
CA PHE A 117 5.31 5.35 -4.62
C PHE A 117 3.87 5.85 -4.44
N CYS A 118 3.01 4.97 -4.04
CA CYS A 118 1.87 5.27 -3.21
C CYS A 118 2.04 4.38 -1.98
N TYR A 119 2.17 4.97 -0.80
CA TYR A 119 2.53 4.18 0.37
C TYR A 119 1.32 3.70 1.15
N ARG A 120 0.30 4.52 1.26
CA ARG A 120 -0.83 4.22 2.12
C ARG A 120 -2.13 4.16 1.35
N LEU A 121 -2.97 3.28 1.84
CA LEU A 121 -4.37 3.18 1.50
C LEU A 121 -5.19 3.49 2.74
N HIS A 122 -6.32 4.15 2.56
CA HIS A 122 -7.23 4.49 3.64
C HIS A 122 -8.66 4.10 3.28
N VAL A 123 -9.37 3.50 4.24
CA VAL A 123 -10.82 3.27 4.10
C VAL A 123 -11.52 4.55 4.51
N GLY A 124 -12.09 5.26 3.56
CA GLY A 124 -12.87 6.47 3.84
C GLY A 124 -14.17 6.17 4.59
N PRO A 125 -14.83 7.21 5.12
CA PRO A 125 -16.07 7.05 5.86
C PRO A 125 -17.20 6.45 5.01
N ASP A 126 -17.16 6.63 3.70
CA ASP A 126 -18.05 5.99 2.73
C ASP A 126 -17.71 4.52 2.45
N GLY A 127 -16.65 4.01 3.06
CA GLY A 127 -16.15 2.64 2.92
C GLY A 127 -15.41 2.37 1.61
N HIS A 128 -15.14 3.37 0.78
CA HIS A 128 -14.27 3.22 -0.38
C HIS A 128 -12.79 3.34 0.00
N ILE A 129 -11.90 2.87 -0.87
CA ILE A 129 -10.46 2.88 -0.60
C ILE A 129 -9.83 4.08 -1.29
N TYR A 130 -9.20 4.93 -0.51
CA TYR A 130 -8.54 6.15 -0.98
C TYR A 130 -7.04 5.99 -1.00
N GLY A 131 -6.42 6.64 -1.96
CA GLY A 131 -4.99 6.76 -2.07
C GLY A 131 -4.59 8.08 -2.74
N CYS A 132 -3.30 8.37 -2.64
CA CYS A 132 -2.75 9.58 -3.22
C CYS A 132 -1.45 9.23 -3.93
N THR A 133 -1.30 9.69 -5.17
CA THR A 133 -0.06 9.50 -5.92
C THR A 133 1.08 10.29 -5.29
N LYS A 134 2.31 9.94 -5.63
CA LYS A 134 3.51 10.70 -5.25
C LYS A 134 3.39 12.20 -5.58
N SER A 135 2.77 12.52 -6.70
CA SER A 135 2.56 13.91 -7.16
C SER A 135 1.36 14.59 -6.50
N GLY A 136 0.63 13.91 -5.62
CA GLY A 136 -0.47 14.46 -4.86
C GLY A 136 -1.85 14.30 -5.48
N TYR A 137 -2.01 13.57 -6.59
CA TYR A 137 -3.34 13.32 -7.14
C TYR A 137 -4.09 12.30 -6.31
N LEU A 138 -5.29 12.67 -5.85
CA LEU A 138 -6.18 11.78 -5.13
C LEU A 138 -6.97 10.89 -6.08
N TRP A 139 -7.07 9.65 -5.70
CA TRP A 139 -7.89 8.64 -6.36
C TRP A 139 -8.61 7.78 -5.32
N ARG A 140 -9.65 7.09 -5.74
CA ARG A 140 -10.28 6.06 -4.92
C ARG A 140 -10.57 4.80 -5.71
N VAL A 141 -10.64 3.67 -5.04
CA VAL A 141 -11.31 2.48 -5.54
C VAL A 141 -12.73 2.48 -5.00
N ASN A 142 -13.69 2.49 -5.90
CA ASN A 142 -15.06 2.17 -5.57
C ASN A 142 -15.14 0.66 -5.35
N VAL A 143 -15.31 0.24 -4.09
CA VAL A 143 -15.20 -1.18 -3.73
C VAL A 143 -16.36 -2.03 -4.26
N ASP A 144 -17.52 -1.40 -4.54
CA ASP A 144 -18.71 -2.10 -5.05
C ASP A 144 -18.57 -2.39 -6.55
N THR A 145 -18.03 -1.44 -7.30
CA THR A 145 -17.80 -1.59 -8.76
C THR A 145 -16.41 -2.09 -9.11
N GLN A 146 -15.49 -2.10 -8.15
CA GLN A 146 -14.08 -2.42 -8.30
C GLN A 146 -13.34 -1.55 -9.34
N LYS A 147 -13.81 -0.33 -9.52
CA LYS A 147 -13.22 0.64 -10.45
C LYS A 147 -12.39 1.67 -9.71
N ILE A 148 -11.27 2.04 -10.32
CA ILE A 148 -10.46 3.18 -9.90
C ILE A 148 -11.07 4.44 -10.49
N GLU A 149 -11.23 5.45 -9.64
CA GLU A 149 -11.80 6.75 -9.98
C GLU A 149 -10.79 7.85 -9.62
N ASP A 150 -10.47 8.70 -10.59
CA ASP A 150 -9.71 9.94 -10.35
C ASP A 150 -10.67 10.96 -9.72
N LEU A 151 -10.27 11.54 -8.60
CA LEU A 151 -11.08 12.51 -7.89
C LEU A 151 -10.89 13.94 -8.43
N ASN A 152 -10.05 14.12 -9.43
CA ASN A 152 -9.73 15.43 -10.02
C ASN A 152 -9.29 16.48 -8.98
N TRP A 153 -8.65 16.02 -7.90
CA TRP A 153 -8.13 16.86 -6.85
C TRP A 153 -6.67 16.54 -6.57
N ARG A 154 -5.92 17.55 -6.24
CA ARG A 154 -4.49 17.43 -6.00
C ARG A 154 -4.10 18.15 -4.71
N VAL A 155 -3.33 17.48 -3.87
CA VAL A 155 -2.69 18.08 -2.70
C VAL A 155 -1.89 19.31 -3.14
N PRO A 156 -2.11 20.50 -2.52
CA PRO A 156 -1.36 21.70 -2.84
C PRO A 156 0.15 21.52 -2.73
N ALA A 157 0.90 22.28 -3.51
CA ALA A 157 2.35 22.30 -3.39
C ALA A 157 2.72 23.00 -2.09
N TYR A 158 3.64 22.40 -1.34
CA TYR A 158 4.24 23.07 -0.19
C TYR A 158 5.08 24.27 -0.67
N PRO A 159 4.85 25.47 -0.13
CA PRO A 159 5.58 26.67 -0.55
C PRO A 159 7.01 26.77 -0.04
N GLY A 160 7.47 25.79 0.73
CA GLY A 160 8.80 25.78 1.33
C GLY A 160 9.96 25.50 0.37
N ASN A 161 11.16 25.77 0.82
CA ASN A 161 12.42 25.72 0.06
C ASN A 161 12.93 24.30 -0.30
N TYR A 162 12.15 23.29 -0.10
CA TYR A 162 12.52 21.97 -0.62
C TYR A 162 12.29 22.00 -2.12
N THR A 163 13.34 22.38 -2.82
CA THR A 163 13.36 22.40 -4.27
C THR A 163 12.76 21.11 -4.82
N ASN A 164 11.75 21.25 -5.65
CA ASN A 164 11.07 20.15 -6.31
C ASN A 164 10.21 19.24 -5.43
N ASN A 165 9.63 19.72 -4.36
CA ASN A 165 8.65 18.99 -3.54
C ASN A 165 7.36 18.57 -4.25
N THR A 166 7.31 18.69 -5.54
CA THR A 166 6.34 18.01 -6.38
C THR A 166 6.35 16.49 -6.19
N TRP A 167 7.35 15.95 -5.50
CA TRP A 167 7.67 14.52 -5.49
C TRP A 167 7.09 13.74 -4.31
N TYR A 168 6.70 14.40 -3.21
CA TYR A 168 6.31 13.71 -1.99
C TYR A 168 5.06 14.33 -1.38
N ARG A 169 3.94 14.28 -2.12
CA ARG A 169 2.64 14.74 -1.66
C ARG A 169 1.68 13.60 -1.39
N TYR A 170 2.17 12.37 -1.32
CA TYR A 170 1.30 11.25 -1.06
C TYR A 170 0.81 11.25 0.39
N MET A 171 -0.36 10.70 0.59
CA MET A 171 -0.96 10.53 1.90
C MET A 171 -0.08 9.67 2.79
N SER A 172 0.29 10.21 3.98
CA SER A 172 1.11 9.52 4.97
C SER A 172 0.25 8.86 6.04
N TYR A 173 -0.60 9.64 6.69
CA TYR A 173 -1.54 9.15 7.69
C TYR A 173 -2.92 9.69 7.37
N ALA A 174 -3.95 8.88 7.60
CA ALA A 174 -5.33 9.29 7.42
C ALA A 174 -6.21 8.71 8.52
N ASN A 175 -7.19 9.49 8.96
CA ASN A 175 -8.17 9.08 9.94
C ASN A 175 -9.55 9.64 9.58
N ASN A 176 -10.59 8.83 9.78
CA ASN A 176 -11.95 9.30 9.68
C ASN A 176 -12.28 10.16 10.92
N VAL A 177 -12.81 11.35 10.68
CA VAL A 177 -13.25 12.29 11.73
C VAL A 177 -14.70 12.05 12.07
N ASP A 178 -15.51 11.81 11.05
CA ASP A 178 -16.93 11.51 11.14
C ASP A 178 -17.37 10.59 9.98
N ASP A 179 -18.67 10.45 9.77
CA ASP A 179 -19.26 9.59 8.73
C ASP A 179 -19.14 10.16 7.30
N ARG A 180 -18.56 11.34 7.13
CA ARG A 180 -18.45 12.05 5.84
C ARG A 180 -17.07 12.59 5.55
N THR A 181 -16.22 12.69 6.58
CA THR A 181 -14.94 13.40 6.51
C THR A 181 -13.80 12.51 6.99
N PHE A 182 -12.74 12.47 6.23
CA PHE A 182 -11.44 12.03 6.72
C PHE A 182 -10.39 13.12 6.51
N ILE A 183 -9.40 13.12 7.37
CA ILE A 183 -8.23 13.99 7.28
C ILE A 183 -6.99 13.15 7.01
N PHE A 184 -6.04 13.72 6.32
CA PHE A 184 -4.74 13.08 6.13
C PHE A 184 -3.60 14.10 6.13
N THR A 185 -2.42 13.64 6.48
CA THR A 185 -1.19 14.41 6.37
C THR A 185 -0.44 14.01 5.10
N PRO A 186 -0.15 14.94 4.20
CA PRO A 186 0.79 14.70 3.12
C PRO A 186 2.22 14.57 3.68
N VAL A 187 3.04 13.75 3.03
CA VAL A 187 4.46 13.70 3.38
C VAL A 187 5.13 15.02 2.96
N PHE A 188 5.93 15.58 3.86
CA PHE A 188 6.63 16.86 3.69
C PHE A 188 5.71 18.07 3.42
N ALA A 189 4.49 18.04 3.92
CA ALA A 189 3.66 19.22 4.03
C ALA A 189 3.36 19.49 5.51
N ASP A 190 3.22 20.75 5.86
CA ASP A 190 2.84 21.22 7.20
C ASP A 190 1.35 21.57 7.29
N GLU A 191 0.61 21.27 6.25
CA GLU A 191 -0.84 21.43 6.19
C GLU A 191 -1.55 20.07 6.33
N ILE A 192 -2.65 20.07 7.04
CA ILE A 192 -3.54 18.93 7.26
C ILE A 192 -4.81 19.10 6.42
#